data_8b6abcc3d1b9f02e562a564c86801c4a
#
_entry.id   8b6abcc3d1b9f02e562a564c86801c4a
#
_cell.length_a   1.000
_cell.length_b   1.000
_cell.length_c   1.000
_cell.angle_alpha   90.00
_cell.angle_beta   90.00
_cell.angle_gamma   90.00
#
_symmetry.space_group_name_H-M   'P 1'
#
loop_
_entity.id
_entity.type
_entity.pdbx_description
1 polymer ?
#
loop_
_entity_poly.entity_id
_entity_poly.type
_entity_poly.pdbx_seq_one_letter_code
_entity_poly.pdbx_strand_id
1 'polypeptide(L)'
;MAMKIVILEDNADRQAVMRECLADRFYTFEAHFFDDSCEMIRFLDAHLAETILISLDNDLDMKAGPDGRLLDPGDGCRVAEFLARQGPVCPVLIHTTNTAAAETMNRMLRGAGWKTRRIIPFDDTEWIKTDWFFTVRRALVGPINRPQRQSGY
;
A
#
# COMPACT_ATOMS: atom_id res chain seq x y z
N MET A 1 12.90 12.56 11.46
CA MET A 1 11.56 12.47 10.86
C MET A 1 11.08 11.02 10.88
N ALA A 2 9.84 10.80 11.26
CA ALA A 2 9.29 9.45 11.27
C ALA A 2 9.05 8.95 9.85
N MET A 3 9.43 7.69 9.59
CA MET A 3 9.15 7.03 8.33
C MET A 3 7.67 6.65 8.24
N LYS A 4 7.12 6.65 7.05
CA LYS A 4 5.69 6.52 6.80
C LYS A 4 5.32 5.27 6.02
N ILE A 5 4.24 4.65 6.45
CA ILE A 5 3.53 3.60 5.71
C ILE A 5 2.23 4.22 5.21
N VAL A 6 2.00 4.21 3.91
CA VAL A 6 0.89 4.93 3.28
C VAL A 6 -0.02 3.95 2.55
N ILE A 7 -1.29 3.95 2.93
CA ILE A 7 -2.24 2.90 2.53
C ILE A 7 -3.50 3.54 1.93
N LEU A 8 -3.90 3.07 0.76
CA LEU A 8 -5.18 3.37 0.14
C LEU A 8 -6.15 2.23 0.42
N GLU A 9 -7.12 2.47 1.30
CA GLU A 9 -8.14 1.51 1.72
C GLU A 9 -9.34 2.25 2.26
N ASP A 10 -10.52 2.00 1.72
CA ASP A 10 -11.75 2.70 2.08
C ASP A 10 -12.62 1.96 3.11
N ASN A 11 -12.40 0.67 3.31
CA ASN A 11 -13.18 -0.11 4.25
C ASN A 11 -12.69 0.10 5.69
N ALA A 12 -13.56 0.58 6.57
CA ALA A 12 -13.22 0.91 7.95
C ALA A 12 -12.75 -0.31 8.76
N ASP A 13 -13.35 -1.47 8.56
CA ASP A 13 -12.97 -2.70 9.26
C ASP A 13 -11.58 -3.18 8.83
N ARG A 14 -11.28 -3.09 7.54
CA ARG A 14 -9.95 -3.41 7.01
C ARG A 14 -8.90 -2.45 7.53
N GLN A 15 -9.17 -1.16 7.53
CA GLN A 15 -8.26 -0.16 8.10
C GLN A 15 -7.97 -0.45 9.58
N ALA A 16 -8.99 -0.79 10.37
CA ALA A 16 -8.83 -1.09 11.79
C ALA A 16 -7.88 -2.29 12.01
N VAL A 17 -8.05 -3.36 11.25
CA VAL A 17 -7.19 -4.56 11.34
C VAL A 17 -5.77 -4.25 10.87
N MET A 18 -5.60 -3.48 9.80
CA MET A 18 -4.28 -3.05 9.33
C MET A 18 -3.57 -2.20 10.38
N ARG A 19 -4.26 -1.25 11.01
CA ARG A 19 -3.70 -0.44 12.11
C ARG A 19 -3.23 -1.29 13.27
N GLU A 20 -4.06 -2.26 13.67
CA GLU A 20 -3.75 -3.19 14.75
C GLU A 20 -2.49 -4.01 14.45
N CYS A 21 -2.39 -4.57 13.25
CA CYS A 21 -1.20 -5.30 12.81
C CYS A 21 0.07 -4.43 12.85
N LEU A 22 -0.02 -3.21 12.33
CA LEU A 22 1.13 -2.29 12.28
C LEU A 22 1.53 -1.81 13.68
N ALA A 23 0.58 -1.54 14.56
CA ALA A 23 0.84 -1.11 15.92
C ALA A 23 1.59 -2.16 16.75
N ASP A 24 1.40 -3.43 16.45
CA ASP A 24 2.07 -4.53 17.16
C ASP A 24 3.59 -4.59 16.87
N ARG A 25 3.99 -4.40 15.62
CA ARG A 25 5.38 -4.61 15.18
C ARG A 25 6.09 -3.36 14.67
N PHE A 26 5.35 -2.41 14.15
CA PHE A 26 5.90 -1.25 13.44
C PHE A 26 5.44 0.08 14.06
N TYR A 27 5.28 0.10 15.36
CA TYR A 27 4.77 1.25 16.12
C TYR A 27 5.67 2.50 16.02
N THR A 28 6.91 2.36 15.59
CA THR A 28 7.81 3.51 15.38
C THR A 28 7.57 4.22 14.05
N PHE A 29 6.81 3.61 13.15
CA PHE A 29 6.44 4.20 11.87
C PHE A 29 5.06 4.84 11.94
N GLU A 30 4.86 5.89 11.17
CA GLU A 30 3.55 6.51 11.04
C GLU A 30 2.75 5.79 9.95
N ALA A 31 1.55 5.32 10.27
CA ALA A 31 0.62 4.75 9.31
C ALA A 31 -0.40 5.80 8.90
N HIS A 32 -0.49 6.08 7.61
CA HIS A 32 -1.43 7.03 7.02
C HIS A 32 -2.39 6.31 6.08
N PHE A 33 -3.69 6.43 6.34
CA PHE A 33 -4.74 5.79 5.58
C PHE A 33 -5.52 6.81 4.76
N PHE A 34 -5.78 6.47 3.52
CA PHE A 34 -6.56 7.27 2.59
C PHE A 34 -7.68 6.44 1.97
N ASP A 35 -8.80 7.05 1.74
CA ASP A 35 -9.96 6.50 1.04
C ASP A 35 -10.29 7.29 -0.23
N ASP A 36 -9.39 8.17 -0.62
CA ASP A 36 -9.47 9.03 -1.80
C ASP A 36 -8.11 9.11 -2.48
N SER A 37 -8.06 8.84 -3.77
CA SER A 37 -6.81 8.78 -4.52
C SER A 37 -6.12 10.15 -4.64
N CYS A 38 -6.91 11.22 -4.82
CA CYS A 38 -6.35 12.56 -4.95
C CYS A 38 -5.72 13.05 -3.65
N GLU A 39 -6.34 12.75 -2.51
CA GLU A 39 -5.79 13.06 -1.18
C GLU A 39 -4.49 12.29 -0.93
N MET A 40 -4.47 11.00 -1.28
CA MET A 40 -3.26 10.19 -1.17
C MET A 40 -2.13 10.72 -2.04
N ILE A 41 -2.42 11.09 -3.29
CA ILE A 41 -1.43 11.65 -4.20
C ILE A 41 -0.85 12.95 -3.65
N ARG A 42 -1.67 13.84 -3.11
CA ARG A 42 -1.18 15.08 -2.48
C ARG A 42 -0.26 14.80 -1.30
N PHE A 43 -0.62 13.83 -0.48
CA PHE A 43 0.23 13.41 0.64
C PHE A 43 1.55 12.82 0.16
N LEU A 44 1.51 11.91 -0.81
CA LEU A 44 2.71 11.29 -1.37
C LEU A 44 3.62 12.30 -2.07
N ASP A 45 3.05 13.28 -2.77
CA ASP A 45 3.84 14.35 -3.40
C ASP A 45 4.69 15.11 -2.38
N ALA A 46 4.17 15.34 -1.19
CA ALA A 46 4.87 16.03 -0.12
C ALA A 46 5.81 15.12 0.71
N HIS A 47 5.54 13.81 0.79
CA HIS A 47 6.17 12.90 1.76
C HIS A 47 6.79 11.64 1.14
N LEU A 48 6.97 11.58 -0.17
CA LEU A 48 7.45 10.36 -0.82
C LEU A 48 8.83 9.94 -0.29
N ALA A 49 9.73 10.88 -0.06
CA ALA A 49 11.07 10.60 0.44
C ALA A 49 11.10 9.93 1.83
N GLU A 50 10.05 10.11 2.63
CA GLU A 50 9.92 9.53 3.97
C GLU A 50 9.06 8.25 3.97
N THR A 51 8.55 7.83 2.82
CA THR A 51 7.66 6.69 2.69
C THR A 51 8.47 5.42 2.45
N ILE A 52 8.23 4.43 3.29
CA ILE A 52 8.95 3.15 3.27
C ILE A 52 8.11 1.97 2.77
N LEU A 53 6.82 2.15 2.67
CA LEU A 53 5.87 1.16 2.15
C LEU A 53 4.61 1.85 1.68
N ILE A 54 4.10 1.41 0.54
CA ILE A 54 2.80 1.83 0.01
C ILE A 54 1.95 0.58 -0.21
N SER A 55 0.67 0.64 0.14
CA SER A 55 -0.28 -0.43 -0.14
C SER A 55 -1.54 0.13 -0.79
N LEU A 56 -1.92 -0.41 -1.94
CA LEU A 56 -2.98 0.13 -2.79
C LEU A 56 -4.12 -0.87 -2.99
N ASP A 57 -5.33 -0.49 -2.58
CA ASP A 57 -6.56 -1.00 -3.16
C ASP A 57 -6.82 -0.30 -4.50
N ASN A 58 -7.71 -0.83 -5.33
CA ASN A 58 -8.12 -0.17 -6.56
C ASN A 58 -9.51 0.45 -6.44
N ASP A 59 -10.51 -0.38 -6.09
CA ASP A 59 -11.91 0.05 -6.10
C ASP A 59 -12.27 0.72 -4.77
N LEU A 60 -12.68 1.98 -4.87
CA LEU A 60 -13.02 2.80 -3.71
C LEU A 60 -14.50 3.17 -3.76
N ASP A 61 -15.18 3.13 -2.62
CA ASP A 61 -16.58 3.50 -2.52
C ASP A 61 -16.76 5.01 -2.70
N MET A 62 -17.82 5.37 -3.43
CA MET A 62 -18.23 6.77 -3.58
C MET A 62 -18.52 7.39 -2.22
N LYS A 63 -18.13 8.63 -2.03
CA LYS A 63 -18.33 9.37 -0.80
C LYS A 63 -19.42 10.41 -0.94
N ALA A 64 -20.16 10.65 0.15
CA ALA A 64 -21.06 11.82 0.23
C ALA A 64 -20.25 13.08 0.51
N GLY A 65 -20.39 14.10 -0.36
CA GLY A 65 -19.85 15.43 -0.11
C GLY A 65 -20.71 16.26 0.85
N PRO A 66 -20.25 17.47 1.21
CA PRO A 66 -20.97 18.34 2.15
C PRO A 66 -22.38 18.73 1.70
N ASP A 67 -22.62 18.74 0.39
CA ASP A 67 -23.91 19.04 -0.25
C ASP A 67 -24.78 17.80 -0.49
N GLY A 68 -24.37 16.63 0.00
CA GLY A 68 -25.05 15.35 -0.19
C GLY A 68 -24.83 14.71 -1.57
N ARG A 69 -24.06 15.31 -2.45
CA ARG A 69 -23.66 14.71 -3.73
C ARG A 69 -22.59 13.67 -3.53
N LEU A 70 -22.64 12.59 -4.33
CA LEU A 70 -21.58 11.58 -4.33
C LEU A 70 -20.33 12.14 -5.02
N LEU A 71 -19.19 11.99 -4.36
CA LEU A 71 -17.89 12.36 -4.88
C LEU A 71 -17.16 11.10 -5.33
N ASP A 72 -16.54 11.17 -6.52
CA ASP A 72 -15.69 10.09 -7.02
C ASP A 72 -14.34 10.12 -6.28
N PRO A 73 -14.00 9.06 -5.52
CA PRO A 73 -12.73 8.97 -4.80
C PRO A 73 -11.55 8.63 -5.71
N GLY A 74 -11.78 8.40 -7.00
CA GLY A 74 -10.79 7.85 -7.89
C GLY A 74 -10.56 6.36 -7.64
N ASP A 75 -9.37 5.89 -7.96
CA ASP A 75 -8.98 4.48 -7.81
C ASP A 75 -7.47 4.33 -7.56
N GLY A 76 -7.05 3.08 -7.28
CA GLY A 76 -5.65 2.76 -7.09
C GLY A 76 -4.79 2.97 -8.34
N CYS A 77 -5.36 2.80 -9.52
CA CYS A 77 -4.64 3.02 -10.78
C CYS A 77 -4.17 4.48 -10.92
N ARG A 78 -4.92 5.45 -10.43
CA ARG A 78 -4.50 6.87 -10.41
C ARG A 78 -3.27 7.08 -9.54
N VAL A 79 -3.22 6.45 -8.37
CA VAL A 79 -2.05 6.52 -7.50
C VAL A 79 -0.85 5.84 -8.15
N ALA A 80 -1.04 4.67 -8.74
CA ALA A 80 0.01 3.96 -9.47
C ALA A 80 0.57 4.78 -10.64
N GLU A 81 -0.30 5.48 -11.37
CA GLU A 81 0.10 6.37 -12.45
C GLU A 81 0.95 7.53 -11.93
N PHE A 82 0.56 8.15 -10.83
CA PHE A 82 1.37 9.17 -10.17
C PHE A 82 2.74 8.63 -9.77
N LEU A 83 2.78 7.47 -9.10
CA LEU A 83 4.05 6.85 -8.66
C LEU A 83 4.95 6.49 -9.84
N ALA A 84 4.39 6.04 -10.95
CA ALA A 84 5.15 5.68 -12.14
C ALA A 84 5.91 6.88 -12.76
N ARG A 85 5.49 8.10 -12.45
CA ARG A 85 6.20 9.32 -12.84
C ARG A 85 7.28 9.74 -11.86
N GLN A 86 7.35 9.07 -10.70
CA GLN A 86 8.34 9.32 -9.66
C GLN A 86 9.42 8.25 -9.71
N GLY A 87 10.62 8.57 -9.22
CA GLY A 87 11.64 7.55 -8.97
C GLY A 87 11.21 6.59 -7.87
N PRO A 88 11.48 5.28 -8.00
CA PRO A 88 11.08 4.29 -7.00
C PRO A 88 11.82 4.52 -5.68
N VAL A 89 11.09 4.52 -4.55
CA VAL A 89 11.64 4.75 -3.22
C VAL A 89 11.37 3.62 -2.23
N CYS A 90 10.34 2.81 -2.48
CA CYS A 90 9.92 1.75 -1.55
C CYS A 90 9.10 0.67 -2.26
N PRO A 91 8.86 -0.49 -1.61
CA PRO A 91 7.94 -1.49 -2.14
C PRO A 91 6.50 -0.98 -2.19
N VAL A 92 5.75 -1.43 -3.21
CA VAL A 92 4.32 -1.18 -3.36
C VAL A 92 3.57 -2.50 -3.31
N LEU A 93 2.66 -2.63 -2.36
CA LEU A 93 1.74 -3.74 -2.25
C LEU A 93 0.45 -3.40 -2.99
N ILE A 94 -0.08 -4.34 -3.73
CA ILE A 94 -1.35 -4.19 -4.47
C ILE A 94 -2.34 -5.19 -3.87
N HIS A 95 -3.28 -4.69 -3.06
CA HIS A 95 -4.27 -5.51 -2.35
C HIS A 95 -5.67 -5.26 -2.92
N THR A 96 -5.97 -5.89 -4.03
CA THR A 96 -7.30 -5.78 -4.66
C THR A 96 -7.75 -7.12 -5.23
N THR A 97 -9.06 -7.35 -5.24
CA THR A 97 -9.68 -8.48 -5.95
C THR A 97 -9.87 -8.19 -7.43
N ASN A 98 -9.73 -6.93 -7.86
CA ASN A 98 -9.85 -6.54 -9.26
C ASN A 98 -8.58 -6.91 -10.03
N THR A 99 -8.60 -8.08 -10.67
CA THR A 99 -7.44 -8.65 -11.36
C THR A 99 -6.95 -7.75 -12.49
N ALA A 100 -7.84 -7.20 -13.30
CA ALA A 100 -7.48 -6.32 -14.41
C ALA A 100 -6.79 -5.04 -13.93
N ALA A 101 -7.31 -4.42 -12.87
CA ALA A 101 -6.70 -3.24 -12.27
C ALA A 101 -5.34 -3.57 -11.65
N ALA A 102 -5.22 -4.71 -10.94
CA ALA A 102 -3.96 -5.14 -10.37
C ALA A 102 -2.88 -5.36 -11.43
N GLU A 103 -3.22 -5.97 -12.54
CA GLU A 103 -2.29 -6.16 -13.67
C GLU A 103 -1.86 -4.82 -14.27
N THR A 104 -2.78 -3.88 -14.41
CA THR A 104 -2.50 -2.53 -14.91
C THR A 104 -1.54 -1.78 -13.97
N MET A 105 -1.84 -1.76 -12.68
CA MET A 105 -0.96 -1.14 -11.68
C MET A 105 0.43 -1.78 -11.65
N ASN A 106 0.48 -3.11 -11.65
CA ASN A 106 1.73 -3.85 -11.63
C ASN A 106 2.61 -3.53 -12.85
N ARG A 107 2.00 -3.47 -14.02
CA ARG A 107 2.71 -3.15 -15.27
C ARG A 107 3.26 -1.73 -15.26
N MET A 108 2.45 -0.75 -14.86
CA MET A 108 2.88 0.64 -14.76
C MET A 108 4.02 0.83 -13.78
N LEU A 109 3.88 0.27 -12.60
CA LEU A 109 4.86 0.42 -11.52
C LEU A 109 6.18 -0.29 -11.83
N ARG A 110 6.12 -1.53 -12.27
CA ARG A 110 7.31 -2.30 -12.65
C ARG A 110 8.03 -1.67 -13.85
N GLY A 111 7.27 -1.18 -14.83
CA GLY A 111 7.83 -0.47 -15.97
C GLY A 111 8.61 0.78 -15.58
N ALA A 112 8.26 1.40 -14.45
CA ALA A 112 8.94 2.56 -13.88
C ALA A 112 10.02 2.21 -12.81
N GLY A 113 10.30 0.93 -12.61
CA GLY A 113 11.36 0.45 -11.73
C GLY A 113 10.92 0.14 -10.28
N TRP A 114 9.63 0.28 -9.96
CA TRP A 114 9.12 -0.04 -8.63
C TRP A 114 9.05 -1.54 -8.39
N LYS A 115 9.32 -1.95 -7.15
CA LYS A 115 9.10 -3.34 -6.71
C LYS A 115 7.67 -3.48 -6.21
N THR A 116 6.95 -4.47 -6.72
CA THR A 116 5.55 -4.70 -6.40
C THR A 116 5.33 -6.09 -5.83
N ARG A 117 4.29 -6.23 -5.01
CA ARG A 117 3.78 -7.51 -4.51
C ARG A 117 2.26 -7.49 -4.57
N ARG A 118 1.67 -8.56 -5.10
CA ARG A 118 0.23 -8.74 -5.17
C ARG A 118 -0.26 -9.50 -3.94
N ILE A 119 -1.32 -8.99 -3.31
CA ILE A 119 -2.10 -9.70 -2.28
C ILE A 119 -3.54 -9.77 -2.76
N ILE A 120 -4.13 -10.96 -2.77
CA ILE A 120 -5.53 -11.16 -3.14
C ILE A 120 -6.34 -11.25 -1.85
N PRO A 121 -7.21 -10.25 -1.56
CA PRO A 121 -8.10 -10.31 -0.42
C PRO A 121 -9.03 -11.53 -0.49
N PHE A 122 -9.16 -12.22 0.62
CA PHE A 122 -10.10 -13.32 0.81
C PHE A 122 -10.70 -13.23 2.20
N ASP A 123 -11.91 -13.77 2.40
CA ASP A 123 -12.68 -13.56 3.61
C ASP A 123 -12.70 -12.08 4.04
N ASP A 124 -13.34 -11.72 5.12
CA ASP A 124 -13.50 -10.30 5.49
C ASP A 124 -12.18 -9.59 5.75
N THR A 125 -11.49 -9.97 6.82
CA THR A 125 -10.23 -9.34 7.24
C THR A 125 -9.11 -10.34 7.51
N GLU A 126 -9.37 -11.62 7.37
CA GLU A 126 -8.38 -12.67 7.70
C GLU A 126 -7.12 -12.57 6.85
N TRP A 127 -7.26 -12.24 5.57
CA TRP A 127 -6.12 -12.04 4.67
C TRP A 127 -5.16 -10.94 5.13
N ILE A 128 -5.63 -9.97 5.92
CA ILE A 128 -4.81 -8.88 6.44
C ILE A 128 -3.82 -9.40 7.47
N LYS A 129 -4.31 -10.23 8.41
CA LYS A 129 -3.49 -10.83 9.48
C LYS A 129 -2.49 -11.84 8.96
N THR A 130 -2.81 -12.49 7.86
CA THR A 130 -1.99 -13.52 7.21
C THR A 130 -1.18 -12.92 6.06
N ASP A 131 -1.71 -12.90 4.86
CA ASP A 131 -0.98 -12.61 3.63
C ASP A 131 -0.46 -11.17 3.56
N TRP A 132 -1.31 -10.19 3.91
CA TRP A 132 -0.93 -8.79 3.85
C TRP A 132 0.17 -8.47 4.87
N PHE A 133 -0.06 -8.82 6.13
CA PHE A 133 0.90 -8.51 7.19
C PHE A 133 2.21 -9.28 7.03
N PHE A 134 2.16 -10.53 6.57
CA PHE A 134 3.35 -11.30 6.22
C PHE A 134 4.17 -10.59 5.13
N THR A 135 3.50 -10.09 4.10
CA THR A 135 4.15 -9.36 3.00
C THR A 135 4.75 -8.04 3.47
N VAL A 136 4.03 -7.29 4.32
CA VAL A 136 4.54 -6.07 4.96
C VAL A 136 5.82 -6.36 5.75
N ARG A 137 5.80 -7.41 6.57
CA ARG A 137 6.98 -7.79 7.36
C ARG A 137 8.16 -8.14 6.47
N ARG A 138 7.94 -8.91 5.44
CA ARG A 138 9.01 -9.25 4.48
C ARG A 138 9.57 -8.03 3.76
N ALA A 139 8.71 -7.08 3.41
CA ALA A 139 9.12 -5.87 2.72
C ALA A 139 9.97 -4.95 3.62
N LEU A 140 9.58 -4.81 4.89
CA LEU A 140 10.23 -3.90 5.82
C LEU A 140 11.42 -4.50 6.55
N VAL A 141 11.39 -5.80 6.88
CA VAL A 141 12.48 -6.49 7.56
C VAL A 141 13.46 -7.11 6.55
N GLY A 142 12.97 -7.50 5.39
CA GLY A 142 13.73 -7.89 4.20
C GLY A 142 14.79 -8.97 4.39
N PRO A 143 15.72 -9.07 3.42
CA PRO A 143 16.77 -10.10 3.43
C PRO A 143 17.90 -9.86 4.46
N ILE A 144 17.84 -8.81 5.28
CA ILE A 144 18.85 -8.45 6.29
C ILE A 144 19.05 -9.59 7.31
N ASN A 145 18.08 -10.48 7.50
CA ASN A 145 18.13 -11.61 8.44
C ASN A 145 18.38 -12.97 7.78
N ARG A 146 18.81 -13.03 6.52
CA ARG A 146 19.35 -14.28 5.99
C ARG A 146 20.77 -14.43 6.51
N PRO A 147 21.09 -15.47 7.32
CA PRO A 147 22.47 -15.79 7.58
C PRO A 147 23.16 -15.96 6.22
N GLN A 148 24.21 -15.19 5.99
CA GLN A 148 25.08 -15.44 4.84
C GLN A 148 25.50 -16.90 4.95
N ARG A 149 25.12 -17.73 3.99
CA ARG A 149 25.76 -19.04 3.84
C ARG A 149 27.22 -18.72 3.62
N GLN A 150 28.02 -18.95 4.64
CA GLN A 150 29.45 -19.05 4.44
C GLN A 150 29.63 -20.15 3.41
N SER A 151 30.05 -19.79 2.21
CA SER A 151 30.58 -20.73 1.27
C SER A 151 31.87 -21.27 1.89
N GLY A 152 31.74 -22.39 2.60
CA GLY A 152 32.90 -23.18 3.00
C GLY A 152 33.54 -23.69 1.74
N TYR A 153 34.78 -23.37 1.53
CA TYR A 153 35.64 -24.07 0.63
C TYR A 153 35.94 -25.47 1.21
#